data_caa45f8e332f526212c248da527b8e62
#
_entry.id   caa45f8e332f526212c248da527b8e62
#
_cell.length_a   1.000
_cell.length_b   1.000
_cell.length_c   1.000
_cell.angle_alpha   90.00
_cell.angle_beta   90.00
_cell.angle_gamma   90.00
#
_symmetry.space_group_name_H-M   'P 1'
#
loop_
_entity.id
_entity.type
_entity.pdbx_description
1 polymer ?
#
loop_
_entity_poly.entity_id
_entity_poly.type
_entity_poly.pdbx_seq_one_letter_code
_entity_poly.pdbx_strand_id
1 'polypeptide(L)'
;MTGRHSMTRPGTAKGTARGARQDAGRAAPGWPAVVLRVAGAGLLTAIAAIHLDLYLTGYRTIPTIGWLFLLQVIAAFGLALAVLAIPRRPAAALLASRLAAAAGAGFALATLGGYLLSVWTGLFGFKEVRTTAGITAGLVEVAAFVVLAALALAPADRGAAAPAAFPDQIPPAAARAAAI
;
A
#
# COMPACT_ATOMS: atom_id res chain seq x y z
N MET A 1 -2.76 -12.79 -76.71
CA MET A 1 -3.44 -13.15 -75.46
C MET A 1 -2.38 -13.43 -74.40
N THR A 2 -2.10 -12.45 -73.59
CA THR A 2 -1.05 -12.49 -72.54
C THR A 2 -1.71 -12.45 -71.18
N GLY A 3 -1.73 -13.66 -70.56
CA GLY A 3 -2.24 -13.80 -69.17
C GLY A 3 -1.29 -13.24 -68.15
N ARG A 4 -1.71 -12.24 -67.39
CA ARG A 4 -1.02 -11.74 -66.20
C ARG A 4 -1.40 -12.61 -65.00
N HIS A 5 -0.43 -13.37 -64.50
CA HIS A 5 -0.56 -14.00 -63.15
C HIS A 5 -0.31 -12.96 -62.06
N SER A 6 -1.36 -12.64 -61.33
CA SER A 6 -1.29 -11.84 -60.12
C SER A 6 -0.76 -12.73 -58.99
N MET A 7 0.46 -12.47 -58.53
CA MET A 7 1.02 -13.07 -57.29
C MET A 7 0.48 -12.33 -56.10
N THR A 8 -0.45 -12.94 -55.38
CA THR A 8 -0.91 -12.49 -54.07
C THR A 8 0.16 -12.80 -53.04
N ARG A 9 0.74 -11.76 -52.42
CA ARG A 9 1.69 -11.86 -51.29
C ARG A 9 0.93 -12.30 -50.04
N PRO A 10 1.28 -13.41 -49.35
CA PRO A 10 0.82 -13.72 -48.03
C PRO A 10 1.77 -13.03 -47.01
N GLY A 11 1.41 -11.90 -46.52
CA GLY A 11 2.23 -11.23 -45.53
C GLY A 11 1.44 -10.20 -44.76
N THR A 12 0.92 -10.57 -43.57
CA THR A 12 0.76 -9.62 -42.44
C THR A 12 0.04 -10.25 -41.24
N ALA A 13 -0.03 -11.56 -41.08
CA ALA A 13 -0.68 -12.19 -39.91
C ALA A 13 0.24 -12.25 -38.66
N LYS A 14 1.55 -11.98 -38.77
CA LYS A 14 2.49 -12.04 -37.62
C LYS A 14 2.54 -10.79 -36.75
N GLY A 15 2.10 -9.64 -37.27
CA GLY A 15 2.14 -8.36 -36.52
C GLY A 15 1.06 -8.21 -35.48
N THR A 16 -0.14 -8.68 -35.76
CA THR A 16 -1.32 -8.55 -34.90
C THR A 16 -1.26 -9.44 -33.65
N ALA A 17 -0.68 -10.64 -33.75
CA ALA A 17 -0.54 -11.56 -32.61
C ALA A 17 0.51 -11.06 -31.57
N ARG A 18 1.48 -10.28 -32.00
CA ARG A 18 2.53 -9.73 -31.12
C ARG A 18 2.01 -8.51 -30.35
N GLY A 19 1.15 -7.69 -30.96
CA GLY A 19 0.46 -6.58 -30.30
C GLY A 19 -0.50 -7.05 -29.20
N ALA A 20 -1.31 -8.05 -29.50
CA ALA A 20 -2.28 -8.60 -28.54
C ALA A 20 -1.62 -9.27 -27.33
N ARG A 21 -0.40 -9.82 -27.46
CA ARG A 21 0.36 -10.37 -26.32
C ARG A 21 1.05 -9.30 -25.49
N GLN A 22 1.38 -8.13 -26.05
CA GLN A 22 1.95 -7.01 -25.32
C GLN A 22 0.91 -6.30 -24.47
N ASP A 23 -0.35 -6.27 -24.89
CA ASP A 23 -1.45 -5.69 -24.10
C ASP A 23 -1.90 -6.59 -22.94
N ALA A 24 -1.75 -7.90 -23.03
CA ALA A 24 -2.01 -8.85 -21.93
C ALA A 24 -0.99 -8.74 -20.77
N GLY A 25 0.15 -8.08 -20.98
CA GLY A 25 1.19 -7.85 -19.98
C GLY A 25 1.04 -6.55 -19.18
N ARG A 26 0.03 -5.73 -19.44
CA ARG A 26 -0.33 -4.62 -18.57
C ARG A 26 -0.95 -5.20 -17.31
N ALA A 27 -0.09 -5.54 -16.35
CA ALA A 27 -0.53 -5.89 -15.00
C ALA A 27 -1.48 -4.80 -14.50
N ALA A 28 -2.72 -5.17 -14.25
CA ALA A 28 -3.71 -4.30 -13.60
C ALA A 28 -3.05 -3.66 -12.37
N PRO A 29 -3.32 -2.38 -12.07
CA PRO A 29 -2.79 -1.76 -10.87
C PRO A 29 -3.09 -2.69 -9.70
N GLY A 30 -2.08 -2.95 -8.86
CA GLY A 30 -2.13 -3.99 -7.82
C GLY A 30 -3.30 -3.78 -6.86
N TRP A 31 -4.49 -4.19 -7.28
CA TRP A 31 -5.72 -4.13 -6.48
C TRP A 31 -5.52 -4.67 -5.05
N PRO A 32 -4.67 -5.71 -4.81
CA PRO A 32 -4.42 -6.16 -3.45
C PRO A 32 -3.79 -5.07 -2.58
N ALA A 33 -2.87 -4.27 -3.13
CA ALA A 33 -2.26 -3.17 -2.40
C ALA A 33 -3.27 -2.04 -2.09
N VAL A 34 -4.23 -1.79 -2.98
CA VAL A 34 -5.31 -0.83 -2.73
C VAL A 34 -6.23 -1.34 -1.61
N VAL A 35 -6.60 -2.61 -1.65
CA VAL A 35 -7.43 -3.23 -0.59
C VAL A 35 -6.72 -3.15 0.76
N LEU A 36 -5.44 -3.52 0.84
CA LEU A 36 -4.68 -3.43 2.09
C LEU A 36 -4.58 -1.99 2.61
N ARG A 37 -4.44 -0.99 1.72
CA ARG A 37 -4.42 0.43 2.12
C ARG A 37 -5.74 0.87 2.72
N VAL A 38 -6.84 0.59 2.02
CA VAL A 38 -8.18 0.99 2.48
C VAL A 38 -8.53 0.26 3.78
N ALA A 39 -8.24 -1.04 3.86
CA ALA A 39 -8.46 -1.83 5.06
C ALA A 39 -7.60 -1.33 6.23
N GLY A 40 -6.29 -1.08 6.01
CA GLY A 40 -5.38 -0.57 7.03
C GLY A 40 -5.79 0.82 7.55
N ALA A 41 -6.15 1.73 6.65
CA ALA A 41 -6.65 3.05 7.03
C ALA A 41 -8.00 2.98 7.76
N GLY A 42 -8.90 2.10 7.32
CA GLY A 42 -10.17 1.84 8.00
C GLY A 42 -9.96 1.30 9.43
N LEU A 43 -9.02 0.38 9.61
CA LEU A 43 -8.68 -0.16 10.93
C LEU A 43 -8.05 0.91 11.85
N LEU A 44 -7.14 1.74 11.34
CA LEU A 44 -6.60 2.88 12.09
C LEU A 44 -7.70 3.88 12.49
N THR A 45 -8.65 4.13 11.59
CA THR A 45 -9.81 4.98 11.89
C THR A 45 -10.71 4.34 12.96
N ALA A 46 -10.91 3.02 12.93
CA ALA A 46 -11.64 2.30 13.96
C ALA A 46 -10.93 2.38 15.32
N ILE A 47 -9.60 2.22 15.36
CA ILE A 47 -8.79 2.45 16.58
C ILE A 47 -9.03 3.86 17.11
N ALA A 48 -8.92 4.89 16.24
CA ALA A 48 -9.16 6.27 16.64
C ALA A 48 -10.56 6.48 17.22
N ALA A 49 -11.60 5.92 16.57
CA ALA A 49 -12.98 6.06 17.01
C ALA A 49 -13.22 5.40 18.38
N ILE A 50 -12.71 4.17 18.59
CA ILE A 50 -12.83 3.46 19.87
C ILE A 50 -12.13 4.25 20.99
N HIS A 51 -10.90 4.72 20.74
CA HIS A 51 -10.16 5.48 21.75
C HIS A 51 -10.75 6.87 22.00
N LEU A 52 -11.37 7.49 21.01
CA LEU A 52 -12.11 8.74 21.19
C LEU A 52 -13.35 8.52 22.06
N ASP A 53 -14.12 7.45 21.81
CA ASP A 53 -15.26 7.10 22.64
C ASP A 53 -14.86 6.85 24.09
N LEU A 54 -13.83 6.04 24.32
CA LEU A 54 -13.28 5.80 25.66
C LEU A 54 -12.79 7.08 26.32
N TYR A 55 -12.09 7.94 25.58
CA TYR A 55 -11.66 9.26 26.09
C TYR A 55 -12.85 10.10 26.56
N LEU A 56 -13.90 10.19 25.75
CA LEU A 56 -15.08 11.01 26.06
C LEU A 56 -15.91 10.43 27.20
N THR A 57 -16.02 9.11 27.31
CA THR A 57 -16.87 8.43 28.28
C THR A 57 -16.26 8.31 29.68
N GLY A 58 -14.94 8.52 29.85
CA GLY A 58 -14.38 8.44 31.21
C GLY A 58 -12.89 8.75 31.32
N TYR A 59 -12.07 8.31 30.35
CA TYR A 59 -10.60 8.35 30.51
C TYR A 59 -10.01 9.76 30.50
N ARG A 60 -10.71 10.78 29.96
CA ARG A 60 -10.27 12.19 29.96
C ARG A 60 -10.02 12.76 31.35
N THR A 61 -10.67 12.20 32.38
CA THR A 61 -10.55 12.67 33.75
C THR A 61 -9.38 12.04 34.51
N ILE A 62 -8.74 11.03 33.95
CA ILE A 62 -7.60 10.33 34.54
C ILE A 62 -6.32 11.05 34.12
N PRO A 63 -5.56 11.66 35.03
CA PRO A 63 -4.30 12.31 34.69
C PRO A 63 -3.37 11.37 33.91
N THR A 64 -2.60 11.91 32.95
CA THR A 64 -1.71 11.15 32.04
C THR A 64 -2.45 10.24 31.07
N ILE A 65 -3.36 9.37 31.54
CA ILE A 65 -4.11 8.42 30.70
C ILE A 65 -4.96 9.18 29.65
N GLY A 66 -5.70 10.22 30.11
CA GLY A 66 -6.49 11.04 29.19
C GLY A 66 -5.67 11.64 28.06
N TRP A 67 -4.49 12.19 28.37
CA TRP A 67 -3.60 12.72 27.33
C TRP A 67 -3.09 11.64 26.38
N LEU A 68 -2.77 10.44 26.89
CA LEU A 68 -2.34 9.32 26.05
C LEU A 68 -3.45 8.88 25.08
N PHE A 69 -4.70 8.81 25.55
CA PHE A 69 -5.84 8.50 24.68
C PHE A 69 -6.05 9.57 23.59
N LEU A 70 -5.96 10.86 23.96
CA LEU A 70 -6.09 11.93 22.97
C LEU A 70 -4.96 11.90 21.94
N LEU A 71 -3.72 11.69 22.38
CA LEU A 71 -2.58 11.52 21.48
C LEU A 71 -2.76 10.32 20.54
N GLN A 72 -3.30 9.23 21.06
CA GLN A 72 -3.59 8.02 20.31
C GLN A 72 -4.62 8.25 19.20
N VAL A 73 -5.69 9.01 19.51
CA VAL A 73 -6.71 9.43 18.53
C VAL A 73 -6.08 10.24 17.41
N ILE A 74 -5.29 11.26 17.77
CA ILE A 74 -4.63 12.15 16.78
C ILE A 74 -3.65 11.35 15.91
N ALA A 75 -2.83 10.50 16.54
CA ALA A 75 -1.85 9.68 15.82
C ALA A 75 -2.53 8.67 14.88
N ALA A 76 -3.59 8.00 15.32
CA ALA A 76 -4.31 7.03 14.50
C ALA A 76 -4.95 7.69 13.26
N PHE A 77 -5.63 8.83 13.41
CA PHE A 77 -6.18 9.57 12.27
C PHE A 77 -5.08 10.09 11.34
N GLY A 78 -3.98 10.64 11.89
CA GLY A 78 -2.85 11.10 11.10
C GLY A 78 -2.21 9.97 10.28
N LEU A 79 -2.04 8.79 10.88
CA LEU A 79 -1.51 7.61 10.20
C LEU A 79 -2.50 7.06 9.15
N ALA A 80 -3.80 7.03 9.44
CA ALA A 80 -4.82 6.63 8.48
C ALA A 80 -4.77 7.53 7.23
N LEU A 81 -4.69 8.85 7.44
CA LEU A 81 -4.55 9.82 6.36
C LEU A 81 -3.24 9.63 5.59
N ALA A 82 -2.12 9.44 6.27
CA ALA A 82 -0.82 9.20 5.65
C ALA A 82 -0.83 7.93 4.79
N VAL A 83 -1.39 6.83 5.30
CA VAL A 83 -1.54 5.58 4.54
C VAL A 83 -2.37 5.78 3.27
N LEU A 84 -3.43 6.59 3.30
CA LEU A 84 -4.28 6.86 2.13
C LEU A 84 -3.65 7.88 1.16
N ALA A 85 -3.06 8.95 1.68
CA ALA A 85 -2.63 10.09 0.86
C ALA A 85 -1.30 9.82 0.12
N ILE A 86 -0.35 9.10 0.73
CA ILE A 86 0.98 8.91 0.15
C ILE A 86 0.89 7.96 -1.05
N PRO A 87 1.22 8.40 -2.29
CA PRO A 87 1.18 7.54 -3.47
C PRO A 87 2.26 6.47 -3.39
N ARG A 88 2.12 5.39 -4.18
CA ARG A 88 3.14 4.32 -4.28
C ARG A 88 4.10 4.51 -5.46
N ARG A 89 3.99 5.62 -6.18
CA ARG A 89 4.87 6.02 -7.30
C ARG A 89 5.14 7.52 -7.17
N PRO A 90 6.33 7.98 -7.48
CA PRO A 90 7.58 7.29 -7.86
C PRO A 90 8.26 6.52 -6.71
N ALA A 91 9.49 6.00 -6.91
CA ALA A 91 10.20 5.16 -5.95
C ALA A 91 10.35 5.79 -4.55
N ALA A 92 10.62 7.09 -4.48
CA ALA A 92 10.70 7.83 -3.20
C ALA A 92 9.37 7.81 -2.44
N ALA A 93 8.25 7.98 -3.14
CA ALA A 93 6.92 7.92 -2.57
C ALA A 93 6.54 6.49 -2.14
N LEU A 94 7.08 5.46 -2.81
CA LEU A 94 6.92 4.08 -2.38
C LEU A 94 7.56 3.84 -1.00
N LEU A 95 8.78 4.35 -0.78
CA LEU A 95 9.44 4.27 0.52
C LEU A 95 8.60 4.97 1.60
N ALA A 96 8.16 6.21 1.34
CA ALA A 96 7.31 6.95 2.27
C ALA A 96 5.99 6.20 2.57
N SER A 97 5.36 5.59 1.56
CA SER A 97 4.15 4.77 1.74
C SER A 97 4.40 3.53 2.60
N ARG A 98 5.56 2.88 2.44
CA ARG A 98 5.96 1.74 3.27
C ARG A 98 6.24 2.16 4.70
N LEU A 99 6.92 3.29 4.89
CA LEU A 99 7.20 3.84 6.22
C LEU A 99 5.90 4.24 6.93
N ALA A 100 4.93 4.83 6.24
CA ALA A 100 3.63 5.14 6.81
C ALA A 100 2.88 3.86 7.25
N ALA A 101 2.90 2.81 6.43
CA ALA A 101 2.30 1.53 6.79
C ALA A 101 3.04 0.86 7.96
N ALA A 102 4.37 0.87 7.97
CA ALA A 102 5.18 0.34 9.06
C ALA A 102 4.96 1.12 10.38
N ALA A 103 4.85 2.46 10.30
CA ALA A 103 4.53 3.30 11.45
C ALA A 103 3.13 2.99 11.99
N GLY A 104 2.14 2.79 11.12
CA GLY A 104 0.80 2.35 11.52
C GLY A 104 0.79 0.99 12.19
N ALA A 105 1.55 0.01 11.66
CA ALA A 105 1.70 -1.31 12.28
C ALA A 105 2.36 -1.21 13.65
N GLY A 106 3.46 -0.45 13.76
CA GLY A 106 4.14 -0.22 15.04
C GLY A 106 3.26 0.50 16.06
N PHE A 107 2.46 1.46 15.61
CA PHE A 107 1.47 2.14 16.44
C PHE A 107 0.43 1.16 16.98
N ALA A 108 -0.19 0.33 16.14
CA ALA A 108 -1.17 -0.66 16.56
C ALA A 108 -0.57 -1.67 17.58
N LEU A 109 0.67 -2.10 17.36
CA LEU A 109 1.37 -2.98 18.28
C LEU A 109 1.68 -2.30 19.62
N ALA A 110 2.09 -1.02 19.60
CA ALA A 110 2.39 -0.25 20.80
C ALA A 110 1.14 0.00 21.65
N THR A 111 0.00 0.29 21.02
CA THR A 111 -1.28 0.49 21.72
C THR A 111 -1.77 -0.79 22.35
N LEU A 112 -1.72 -1.91 21.63
CA LEU A 112 -2.01 -3.24 22.18
C LEU A 112 -1.10 -3.57 23.35
N GLY A 113 0.20 -3.33 23.22
CA GLY A 113 1.17 -3.52 24.29
C GLY A 113 0.86 -2.69 25.53
N GLY A 114 0.50 -1.42 25.35
CA GLY A 114 0.05 -0.53 26.41
C GLY A 114 -1.19 -1.05 27.15
N TYR A 115 -2.19 -1.52 26.39
CA TYR A 115 -3.39 -2.15 26.98
C TYR A 115 -3.05 -3.39 27.81
N LEU A 116 -2.26 -4.32 27.24
CA LEU A 116 -1.87 -5.53 27.96
C LEU A 116 -1.06 -5.22 29.22
N LEU A 117 -0.14 -4.26 29.15
CA LEU A 117 0.66 -3.83 30.27
C LEU A 117 -0.23 -3.20 31.38
N SER A 118 -1.21 -2.37 30.98
CA SER A 118 -2.16 -1.75 31.92
C SER A 118 -3.03 -2.80 32.63
N VAL A 119 -3.45 -3.85 31.93
CA VAL A 119 -4.23 -4.95 32.54
C VAL A 119 -3.39 -5.78 33.50
N TRP A 120 -2.13 -6.06 33.18
CA TRP A 120 -1.29 -6.97 33.99
C TRP A 120 -0.63 -6.27 35.16
N THR A 121 0.03 -5.17 34.92
CA THR A 121 0.86 -4.48 35.93
C THR A 121 0.29 -3.12 36.35
N GLY A 122 -0.56 -2.52 35.53
CA GLY A 122 -0.96 -1.12 35.65
C GLY A 122 0.01 -0.17 34.98
N LEU A 123 -0.48 1.00 34.61
CA LEU A 123 0.27 2.08 33.98
C LEU A 123 -0.05 3.40 34.68
N PHE A 124 0.97 4.15 35.09
CA PHE A 124 0.82 5.47 35.73
C PHE A 124 -0.16 5.50 36.92
N GLY A 125 -0.18 4.42 37.73
CA GLY A 125 -1.10 4.27 38.85
C GLY A 125 -2.53 3.85 38.46
N PHE A 126 -2.80 3.65 37.18
CA PHE A 126 -4.05 3.15 36.65
C PHE A 126 -3.92 1.69 36.24
N LYS A 127 -4.87 0.85 36.64
CA LYS A 127 -4.95 -0.56 36.24
C LYS A 127 -6.24 -0.80 35.50
N GLU A 128 -6.10 -1.22 34.26
CA GLU A 128 -7.24 -1.51 33.39
C GLU A 128 -7.92 -2.83 33.82
N VAL A 129 -9.22 -2.88 33.64
CA VAL A 129 -10.00 -4.12 33.76
C VAL A 129 -10.37 -4.64 32.39
N ARG A 130 -10.49 -5.95 32.26
CA ARG A 130 -10.91 -6.57 30.99
C ARG A 130 -12.37 -6.26 30.71
N THR A 131 -12.63 -5.35 29.80
CA THR A 131 -13.95 -4.98 29.33
C THR A 131 -14.15 -5.48 27.88
N THR A 132 -15.41 -5.59 27.46
CA THR A 132 -15.72 -5.89 26.04
C THR A 132 -15.12 -4.85 25.12
N ALA A 133 -15.16 -3.57 25.47
CA ALA A 133 -14.55 -2.49 24.70
C ALA A 133 -13.03 -2.68 24.56
N GLY A 134 -12.33 -3.00 25.65
CA GLY A 134 -10.88 -3.26 25.61
C GLY A 134 -10.50 -4.47 24.77
N ILE A 135 -11.29 -5.56 24.85
CA ILE A 135 -11.07 -6.76 24.01
C ILE A 135 -11.30 -6.41 22.53
N THR A 136 -12.37 -5.67 22.22
CA THR A 136 -12.68 -5.25 20.85
C THR A 136 -11.54 -4.35 20.31
N ALA A 137 -11.07 -3.38 21.08
CA ALA A 137 -9.94 -2.55 20.72
C ALA A 137 -8.70 -3.41 20.39
N GLY A 138 -8.35 -4.34 21.27
CA GLY A 138 -7.21 -5.25 21.05
C GLY A 138 -7.32 -6.09 19.78
N LEU A 139 -8.53 -6.62 19.46
CA LEU A 139 -8.74 -7.36 18.22
C LEU A 139 -8.56 -6.47 16.97
N VAL A 140 -9.06 -5.24 17.01
CA VAL A 140 -8.88 -4.26 15.91
C VAL A 140 -7.41 -3.89 15.76
N GLU A 141 -6.68 -3.73 16.86
CA GLU A 141 -5.24 -3.44 16.86
C GLU A 141 -4.44 -4.60 16.26
N VAL A 142 -4.73 -5.85 16.60
CA VAL A 142 -4.11 -7.03 15.97
C VAL A 142 -4.39 -7.06 14.47
N ALA A 143 -5.64 -6.83 14.05
CA ALA A 143 -6.00 -6.80 12.64
C ALA A 143 -5.27 -5.65 11.90
N ALA A 144 -5.20 -4.46 12.50
CA ALA A 144 -4.47 -3.32 11.96
C ALA A 144 -2.98 -3.62 11.80
N PHE A 145 -2.35 -4.21 12.81
CA PHE A 145 -0.96 -4.64 12.75
C PHE A 145 -0.71 -5.59 11.56
N VAL A 146 -1.51 -6.65 11.43
CA VAL A 146 -1.33 -7.65 10.36
C VAL A 146 -1.51 -7.03 8.98
N VAL A 147 -2.58 -6.24 8.77
CA VAL A 147 -2.87 -5.62 7.48
C VAL A 147 -1.81 -4.58 7.09
N LEU A 148 -1.40 -3.74 8.03
CA LEU A 148 -0.41 -2.69 7.78
C LEU A 148 1.00 -3.25 7.61
N ALA A 149 1.37 -4.29 8.34
CA ALA A 149 2.63 -5.01 8.14
C ALA A 149 2.66 -5.68 6.75
N ALA A 150 1.56 -6.34 6.34
CA ALA A 150 1.45 -6.88 4.99
C ALA A 150 1.56 -5.79 3.91
N LEU A 151 0.95 -4.62 4.13
CA LEU A 151 1.07 -3.47 3.21
C LEU A 151 2.50 -2.92 3.14
N ALA A 152 3.21 -2.82 4.26
CA ALA A 152 4.60 -2.35 4.32
C ALA A 152 5.54 -3.29 3.57
N LEU A 153 5.30 -4.60 3.65
CA LEU A 153 6.09 -5.65 3.02
C LEU A 153 5.66 -5.95 1.58
N ALA A 154 4.50 -5.43 1.14
CA ALA A 154 3.98 -5.71 -0.20
C ALA A 154 5.01 -5.34 -1.28
N PRO A 155 5.18 -6.19 -2.32
CA PRO A 155 6.08 -5.88 -3.42
C PRO A 155 5.72 -4.55 -4.06
N ALA A 156 6.73 -3.82 -4.55
CA ALA A 156 6.48 -2.68 -5.42
C ALA A 156 5.71 -3.19 -6.64
N ASP A 157 4.63 -2.50 -6.99
CA ASP A 157 3.99 -2.76 -8.28
C ASP A 157 5.07 -2.57 -9.34
N ARG A 158 5.55 -3.68 -9.91
CA ARG A 158 6.42 -3.66 -11.09
C ARG A 158 5.58 -3.19 -12.28
N GLY A 159 5.16 -1.92 -12.23
CA GLY A 159 4.66 -1.25 -13.40
C GLY A 159 5.79 -1.30 -14.42
N ALA A 160 5.56 -2.03 -15.49
CA ALA A 160 6.46 -2.28 -16.58
C ALA A 160 7.58 -1.24 -16.66
N ALA A 161 8.77 -1.60 -16.19
CA ALA A 161 9.96 -1.06 -16.82
C ALA A 161 9.77 -1.44 -18.28
N ALA A 162 9.37 -0.48 -19.13
CA ALA A 162 9.47 -0.65 -20.55
C ALA A 162 10.90 -1.15 -20.76
N PRO A 163 11.12 -2.30 -21.42
CA PRO A 163 12.45 -2.69 -21.76
C PRO A 163 13.03 -1.48 -22.47
N ALA A 164 14.16 -0.98 -21.95
CA ALA A 164 14.88 0.09 -22.60
C ALA A 164 14.97 -0.32 -24.07
N ALA A 165 14.34 0.48 -24.95
CA ALA A 165 14.44 0.25 -26.36
C ALA A 165 15.94 0.33 -26.63
N PHE A 166 16.55 -0.82 -26.85
CA PHE A 166 17.91 -0.87 -27.35
C PHE A 166 17.90 -0.02 -28.62
N PRO A 167 18.79 0.96 -28.75
CA PRO A 167 18.93 1.75 -29.96
C PRO A 167 19.65 0.91 -31.02
N ASP A 168 19.09 -0.25 -31.33
CA ASP A 168 19.58 -1.13 -32.40
C ASP A 168 18.77 -0.91 -33.67
N GLN A 169 18.76 0.34 -34.11
CA GLN A 169 18.46 0.65 -35.51
C GLN A 169 19.42 1.72 -35.99
N ILE A 170 20.66 1.29 -36.22
CA ILE A 170 21.53 2.00 -37.17
C ILE A 170 20.76 2.02 -38.49
N PRO A 171 20.36 3.19 -39.02
CA PRO A 171 19.64 3.22 -40.28
C PRO A 171 20.53 2.62 -41.39
N PRO A 172 20.01 1.79 -42.28
CA PRO A 172 20.82 1.16 -43.34
C PRO A 172 21.34 2.15 -44.41
N ALA A 173 21.23 3.44 -44.15
CA ALA A 173 21.71 4.49 -45.07
C ALA A 173 23.24 4.70 -45.05
N ALA A 174 23.95 4.27 -44.01
CA ALA A 174 25.41 4.48 -43.96
C ALA A 174 26.23 3.42 -44.73
N ALA A 175 25.60 2.34 -45.16
CA ALA A 175 26.32 1.27 -45.90
C ALA A 175 26.49 1.53 -47.40
N ARG A 176 25.95 2.61 -47.95
CA ARG A 176 26.05 2.91 -49.40
C ARG A 176 27.15 3.93 -49.81
N ALA A 177 27.87 4.50 -48.87
CA ALA A 177 28.90 5.51 -49.15
C ALA A 177 30.34 4.96 -49.19
N ALA A 178 30.58 3.67 -49.04
CA ALA A 178 31.91 3.06 -49.03
C ALA A 178 32.24 2.22 -50.29
N ALA A 179 31.48 2.38 -51.37
CA ALA A 179 31.71 1.66 -52.64
C ALA A 179 31.75 2.64 -53.83
N ILE A 180 32.71 3.61 -53.81
CA ILE A 180 33.20 4.33 -55.00
C ILE A 180 34.70 4.50 -54.84
#